data_2a4eccecfc9a048ce78f6bf175a674da
#
_entry.id   2a4eccecfc9a048ce78f6bf175a674da
#
_cell.length_a   1.000
_cell.length_b   1.000
_cell.length_c   1.000
_cell.angle_alpha   90.00
_cell.angle_beta   90.00
_cell.angle_gamma   90.00
#
_symmetry.space_group_name_H-M   'P 1'
#
loop_
_entity.id
_entity.type
_entity.pdbx_description
1 polymer ?
#
loop_
_entity_poly.entity_id
_entity_poly.type
_entity_poly.pdbx_seq_one_letter_code
_entity_poly.pdbx_strand_id
1 'polypeptide(L)'
;KRQVEDLGTQQGMPFYGMSEENAILGGALLLNGTTETVSPESVTLKQYAPEGLLMTLYFDFDSDELTDESVRRLEQFINEMGTYQFSELRFDGFADEIGSDSYNYSLSERRAESVAEFLRNHGLNVRFGIEAHGRIKLSPEEVKEEIEYHRWPEGGIDWIQVNRRARRVEIYN
;
A
#
# COMPACT_ATOMS: atom_id res chain seq x y z
N LYS A 1 -40.89 43.97 -25.86
CA LYS A 1 -41.24 42.66 -25.31
C LYS A 1 -40.20 41.66 -25.81
N ARG A 2 -39.22 41.33 -24.98
CA ARG A 2 -38.31 40.18 -25.22
C ARG A 2 -38.74 39.06 -24.34
N GLN A 3 -39.03 37.91 -24.94
CA GLN A 3 -39.24 36.65 -24.26
C GLN A 3 -37.91 36.18 -23.68
N VAL A 4 -37.91 35.81 -22.41
CA VAL A 4 -36.83 35.10 -21.76
C VAL A 4 -37.17 33.62 -21.96
N GLU A 5 -36.33 32.89 -22.71
CA GLU A 5 -36.43 31.46 -22.83
C GLU A 5 -36.01 30.78 -21.55
N ASP A 6 -36.89 29.94 -21.06
CA ASP A 6 -36.77 29.07 -19.90
C ASP A 6 -35.73 27.98 -20.21
N LEU A 7 -34.52 28.08 -19.65
CA LEU A 7 -33.53 27.01 -19.70
C LEU A 7 -33.88 25.96 -18.66
N GLY A 8 -34.43 24.87 -19.17
CA GLY A 8 -34.88 23.73 -18.40
C GLY A 8 -33.94 23.27 -17.29
N THR A 9 -34.53 23.09 -16.14
CA THR A 9 -33.99 22.43 -14.96
C THR A 9 -33.48 21.03 -15.35
N GLN A 10 -32.18 20.85 -15.41
CA GLN A 10 -31.60 19.50 -15.36
C GLN A 10 -31.79 18.97 -13.94
N GLN A 11 -32.57 17.93 -13.81
CA GLN A 11 -32.73 17.17 -12.57
C GLN A 11 -31.36 16.62 -12.15
N GLY A 12 -30.85 17.14 -11.03
CA GLY A 12 -29.64 16.64 -10.39
C GLY A 12 -29.85 15.21 -9.92
N MET A 13 -28.87 14.36 -10.21
CA MET A 13 -28.79 13.02 -9.62
C MET A 13 -28.79 13.14 -8.07
N PRO A 14 -29.48 12.25 -7.37
CA PRO A 14 -29.47 12.28 -5.91
C PRO A 14 -28.08 11.90 -5.39
N PHE A 15 -27.46 12.79 -4.65
CA PHE A 15 -26.27 12.49 -3.87
C PHE A 15 -26.64 11.50 -2.76
N TYR A 16 -26.30 10.24 -2.93
CA TYR A 16 -26.38 9.23 -1.88
C TYR A 16 -25.15 9.37 -0.98
N GLY A 17 -25.36 9.75 0.27
CA GLY A 17 -24.43 9.47 1.35
C GLY A 17 -23.59 10.62 1.93
N MET A 18 -23.97 11.89 1.74
CA MET A 18 -23.40 12.98 2.55
C MET A 18 -24.44 13.47 3.54
N SER A 19 -24.11 13.45 4.84
CA SER A 19 -24.88 14.20 5.83
C SER A 19 -24.79 15.69 5.50
N GLU A 20 -25.90 16.41 5.68
CA GLU A 20 -26.04 17.84 5.34
C GLU A 20 -25.04 18.77 6.06
N GLU A 21 -24.21 18.24 6.95
CA GLU A 21 -23.27 19.02 7.78
C GLU A 21 -21.93 19.35 7.07
N ASN A 22 -21.63 18.76 5.89
CA ASN A 22 -20.32 18.92 5.23
C ASN A 22 -20.40 19.27 3.73
N ALA A 23 -21.43 19.94 3.28
CA ALA A 23 -21.51 20.39 1.89
C ALA A 23 -20.72 21.69 1.70
N ILE A 24 -19.63 21.65 0.95
CA ILE A 24 -18.90 22.83 0.48
C ILE A 24 -19.53 23.30 -0.82
N LEU A 25 -20.28 24.37 -0.79
CA LEU A 25 -20.85 25.04 -1.95
C LEU A 25 -20.10 26.36 -2.20
N GLY A 26 -19.34 26.41 -3.30
CA GLY A 26 -18.81 27.67 -3.83
C GLY A 26 -17.84 28.43 -2.95
N GLY A 27 -16.92 27.74 -2.24
CA GLY A 27 -15.86 28.38 -1.48
C GLY A 27 -16.29 29.02 -0.13
N ALA A 28 -17.49 28.74 0.37
CA ALA A 28 -17.95 29.19 1.68
C ALA A 28 -18.40 28.01 2.55
N LEU A 29 -17.91 27.95 3.77
CA LEU A 29 -18.37 27.01 4.82
C LEU A 29 -19.39 27.74 5.68
N LEU A 30 -20.64 27.23 5.75
CA LEU A 30 -21.68 27.77 6.64
C LEU A 30 -21.60 27.06 8.00
N LEU A 31 -21.01 27.73 8.97
CA LEU A 31 -21.03 27.31 10.38
C LEU A 31 -21.86 28.32 11.17
N ASN A 32 -22.97 27.88 11.77
CA ASN A 32 -23.78 28.65 12.72
C ASN A 32 -24.23 30.06 12.24
N GLY A 33 -24.53 30.20 10.94
CA GLY A 33 -25.10 31.44 10.40
C GLY A 33 -24.10 32.58 10.16
N THR A 34 -22.81 32.35 10.30
CA THR A 34 -21.75 33.26 9.91
C THR A 34 -21.01 32.74 8.68
N THR A 35 -20.93 33.56 7.63
CA THR A 35 -20.11 33.25 6.44
C THR A 35 -18.66 33.64 6.72
N GLU A 36 -17.82 32.65 7.06
CA GLU A 36 -16.39 32.84 6.97
C GLU A 36 -15.92 32.44 5.57
N THR A 37 -15.32 33.39 4.84
CA THR A 37 -14.64 33.11 3.56
C THR A 37 -13.34 32.40 3.84
N VAL A 38 -13.31 31.09 3.67
CA VAL A 38 -12.06 30.29 3.74
C VAL A 38 -11.34 30.46 2.41
N SER A 39 -10.09 30.92 2.46
CA SER A 39 -9.23 31.01 1.28
C SER A 39 -9.12 29.62 0.60
N PRO A 40 -9.24 29.53 -0.73
CA PRO A 40 -9.21 28.25 -1.44
C PRO A 40 -7.86 27.51 -1.35
N GLU A 41 -6.84 28.12 -0.78
CA GLU A 41 -5.48 27.53 -0.66
C GLU A 41 -5.32 26.57 0.54
N SER A 42 -6.31 26.39 1.42
CA SER A 42 -6.12 25.70 2.69
C SER A 42 -6.89 24.39 2.88
N VAL A 43 -7.69 23.94 1.92
CA VAL A 43 -8.42 22.67 2.07
C VAL A 43 -7.80 21.60 1.15
N THR A 44 -6.69 21.04 1.59
CA THR A 44 -6.21 19.77 1.00
C THR A 44 -7.07 18.65 1.57
N LEU A 45 -8.06 18.20 0.81
CA LEU A 45 -8.82 16.99 1.16
C LEU A 45 -7.86 15.80 1.05
N LYS A 46 -7.36 15.33 2.18
CA LYS A 46 -6.60 14.10 2.22
C LYS A 46 -7.53 12.94 1.93
N GLN A 47 -7.26 12.22 0.86
CA GLN A 47 -8.00 11.02 0.49
C GLN A 47 -7.53 9.85 1.35
N TYR A 48 -8.47 8.98 1.80
CA TYR A 48 -8.08 7.73 2.44
C TYR A 48 -7.42 6.80 1.43
N ALA A 49 -6.36 6.12 1.87
CA ALA A 49 -5.69 5.12 1.05
C ALA A 49 -6.62 3.93 0.76
N PRO A 50 -6.47 3.25 -0.40
CA PRO A 50 -7.23 2.05 -0.69
C PRO A 50 -6.97 0.96 0.35
N GLU A 51 -8.00 0.21 0.73
CA GLU A 51 -7.89 -0.92 1.64
C GLU A 51 -7.30 -2.14 0.93
N GLY A 52 -6.60 -2.99 1.69
CA GLY A 52 -6.06 -4.26 1.24
C GLY A 52 -4.57 -4.24 0.93
N LEU A 53 -4.13 -5.17 0.09
CA LEU A 53 -2.72 -5.30 -0.29
C LEU A 53 -2.28 -4.11 -1.15
N LEU A 54 -1.32 -3.34 -0.64
CA LEU A 54 -0.76 -2.17 -1.33
C LEU A 54 0.49 -2.52 -2.14
N MET A 55 1.36 -3.38 -1.58
CA MET A 55 2.66 -3.70 -2.18
C MET A 55 3.20 -5.04 -1.67
N THR A 56 3.97 -5.71 -2.53
CA THR A 56 4.80 -6.86 -2.17
C THR A 56 6.25 -6.56 -2.48
N LEU A 57 7.14 -6.75 -1.51
CA LEU A 57 8.59 -6.59 -1.63
C LEU A 57 9.29 -7.92 -1.46
N TYR A 58 10.32 -8.19 -2.27
CA TYR A 58 11.06 -9.44 -2.24
C TYR A 58 12.46 -9.24 -1.67
N PHE A 59 12.97 -10.28 -1.02
CA PHE A 59 14.26 -10.31 -0.34
C PHE A 59 15.19 -11.36 -0.95
N ASP A 60 16.47 -11.11 -0.80
CA ASP A 60 17.47 -12.09 -1.15
C ASP A 60 17.47 -13.28 -0.19
N PHE A 61 18.14 -14.36 -0.60
CA PHE A 61 18.28 -15.57 0.21
C PHE A 61 19.03 -15.24 1.51
N ASP A 62 18.46 -15.70 2.62
CA ASP A 62 19.02 -15.54 3.97
C ASP A 62 19.33 -14.07 4.35
N SER A 63 18.56 -13.12 3.81
CA SER A 63 18.73 -11.69 4.05
C SER A 63 17.43 -11.04 4.50
N ASP A 64 17.56 -10.05 5.38
CA ASP A 64 16.54 -9.08 5.80
C ASP A 64 16.90 -7.65 5.35
N GLU A 65 17.95 -7.50 4.55
CA GLU A 65 18.31 -6.24 3.94
C GLU A 65 17.39 -5.94 2.75
N LEU A 66 16.98 -4.67 2.61
CA LEU A 66 16.21 -4.21 1.46
C LEU A 66 17.09 -4.23 0.21
N THR A 67 16.60 -4.85 -0.84
CA THR A 67 17.25 -4.80 -2.16
C THR A 67 17.13 -3.40 -2.78
N ASP A 68 18.00 -3.04 -3.72
CA ASP A 68 17.91 -1.78 -4.47
C ASP A 68 16.54 -1.60 -5.14
N GLU A 69 15.95 -2.69 -5.60
CA GLU A 69 14.60 -2.70 -6.18
C GLU A 69 13.55 -2.36 -5.13
N SER A 70 13.64 -2.97 -3.94
CA SER A 70 12.73 -2.71 -2.82
C SER A 70 12.84 -1.26 -2.35
N VAL A 71 14.05 -0.71 -2.26
CA VAL A 71 14.28 0.69 -1.90
C VAL A 71 13.59 1.63 -2.90
N ARG A 72 13.84 1.46 -4.21
CA ARG A 72 13.20 2.30 -5.24
C ARG A 72 11.67 2.25 -5.17
N ARG A 73 11.10 1.06 -4.96
CA ARG A 73 9.66 0.88 -4.86
C ARG A 73 9.08 1.52 -3.61
N LEU A 74 9.79 1.49 -2.49
CA LEU A 74 9.38 2.16 -1.26
C LEU A 74 9.45 3.69 -1.39
N GLU A 75 10.49 4.23 -2.03
CA GLU A 75 10.60 5.66 -2.33
C GLU A 75 9.45 6.13 -3.23
N GLN A 76 9.12 5.37 -4.27
CA GLN A 76 7.97 5.65 -5.12
C GLN A 76 6.67 5.59 -4.32
N PHE A 77 6.47 4.57 -3.49
CA PHE A 77 5.31 4.44 -2.62
C PHE A 77 5.15 5.65 -1.69
N ILE A 78 6.22 6.13 -1.06
CA ILE A 78 6.18 7.32 -0.20
C ILE A 78 5.72 8.55 -1.00
N ASN A 79 6.26 8.75 -2.21
CA ASN A 79 5.90 9.88 -3.06
C ASN A 79 4.44 9.84 -3.52
N GLU A 80 3.95 8.66 -3.92
CA GLU A 80 2.57 8.49 -4.38
C GLU A 80 1.57 8.55 -3.22
N MET A 81 1.92 7.95 -2.10
CA MET A 81 1.03 7.81 -0.94
C MET A 81 1.11 8.97 0.06
N GLY A 82 2.05 9.91 -0.12
CA GLY A 82 2.20 11.07 0.77
C GLY A 82 0.98 11.99 0.85
N THR A 83 0.07 11.90 -0.13
CA THR A 83 -1.21 12.64 -0.15
C THR A 83 -2.36 11.88 0.52
N TYR A 84 -2.19 10.60 0.81
CA TYR A 84 -3.21 9.76 1.43
C TYR A 84 -3.14 9.78 2.95
N GLN A 85 -4.27 9.50 3.58
CA GLN A 85 -4.35 9.21 5.01
C GLN A 85 -4.40 7.69 5.22
N PHE A 86 -3.49 7.21 6.06
CA PHE A 86 -3.48 5.85 6.55
C PHE A 86 -3.87 5.85 8.03
N SER A 87 -4.69 4.91 8.45
CA SER A 87 -4.97 4.67 9.87
C SER A 87 -3.88 3.80 10.49
N GLU A 88 -3.48 2.78 9.76
CA GLU A 88 -2.46 1.81 10.14
C GLU A 88 -1.88 1.19 8.85
N LEU A 89 -0.62 0.77 8.89
CA LEU A 89 -0.03 -0.11 7.88
C LEU A 89 0.41 -1.40 8.55
N ARG A 90 0.01 -2.54 7.98
CA ARG A 90 0.43 -3.86 8.42
C ARG A 90 1.47 -4.44 7.46
N PHE A 91 2.50 -5.03 8.04
CA PHE A 91 3.61 -5.65 7.32
C PHE A 91 3.65 -7.14 7.64
N ASP A 92 3.26 -7.96 6.69
CA ASP A 92 3.25 -9.42 6.80
C ASP A 92 4.56 -9.95 6.21
N GLY A 93 5.44 -10.45 7.07
CA GLY A 93 6.75 -11.00 6.68
C GLY A 93 6.72 -12.49 6.46
N PHE A 94 7.41 -12.95 5.41
CA PHE A 94 7.49 -14.37 5.03
C PHE A 94 8.92 -14.80 4.73
N ALA A 95 9.21 -16.08 4.94
CA ALA A 95 10.45 -16.73 4.57
C ALA A 95 10.20 -17.97 3.71
N ASP A 96 11.23 -18.47 3.02
CA ASP A 96 11.14 -19.71 2.26
C ASP A 96 11.26 -20.96 3.15
N GLU A 97 11.20 -22.15 2.54
CA GLU A 97 11.22 -23.41 3.27
C GLU A 97 12.59 -23.81 3.85
N ILE A 98 13.65 -23.08 3.50
CA ILE A 98 15.03 -23.45 3.87
C ILE A 98 15.31 -22.95 5.29
N GLY A 99 15.68 -23.86 6.18
CA GLY A 99 15.99 -23.54 7.58
C GLY A 99 14.96 -24.08 8.59
N SER A 100 15.18 -23.79 9.87
CA SER A 100 14.25 -24.17 10.94
C SER A 100 13.07 -23.22 11.05
N ASP A 101 11.97 -23.69 11.62
CA ASP A 101 10.77 -22.85 11.82
C ASP A 101 11.05 -21.63 12.67
N SER A 102 11.83 -21.78 13.75
CA SER A 102 12.18 -20.66 14.63
C SER A 102 13.07 -19.63 13.94
N TYR A 103 14.02 -20.09 13.11
CA TYR A 103 14.87 -19.21 12.34
C TYR A 103 14.05 -18.40 11.31
N ASN A 104 13.22 -19.11 10.54
CA ASN A 104 12.40 -18.47 9.50
C ASN A 104 11.34 -17.52 10.09
N TYR A 105 10.81 -17.83 11.27
CA TYR A 105 9.93 -16.90 11.98
C TYR A 105 10.67 -15.60 12.31
N SER A 106 11.84 -15.68 12.94
CA SER A 106 12.66 -14.50 13.24
C SER A 106 13.13 -13.75 11.99
N LEU A 107 13.46 -14.47 10.88
CA LEU A 107 13.85 -13.83 9.63
C LEU A 107 12.68 -13.07 8.98
N SER A 108 11.49 -13.65 9.02
CA SER A 108 10.28 -13.00 8.50
C SER A 108 9.90 -11.75 9.30
N GLU A 109 10.09 -11.79 10.63
CA GLU A 109 9.90 -10.63 11.51
C GLU A 109 10.88 -9.50 11.15
N ARG A 110 12.20 -9.79 11.09
CA ARG A 110 13.21 -8.79 10.74
C ARG A 110 12.99 -8.17 9.36
N ARG A 111 12.52 -8.94 8.36
CA ARG A 111 12.16 -8.42 7.05
C ARG A 111 11.05 -7.38 7.13
N ALA A 112 9.99 -7.69 7.87
CA ALA A 112 8.89 -6.76 8.08
C ALA A 112 9.33 -5.50 8.84
N GLU A 113 10.19 -5.67 9.84
CA GLU A 113 10.80 -4.55 10.59
C GLU A 113 11.65 -3.65 9.69
N SER A 114 12.47 -4.22 8.80
CA SER A 114 13.31 -3.44 7.86
C SER A 114 12.48 -2.55 6.95
N VAL A 115 11.34 -3.05 6.46
CA VAL A 115 10.41 -2.25 5.65
C VAL A 115 9.76 -1.15 6.47
N ALA A 116 9.26 -1.48 7.67
CA ALA A 116 8.62 -0.53 8.57
C ALA A 116 9.59 0.58 9.01
N GLU A 117 10.83 0.21 9.32
CA GLU A 117 11.88 1.16 9.70
C GLU A 117 12.24 2.09 8.54
N PHE A 118 12.35 1.57 7.32
CA PHE A 118 12.59 2.38 6.13
C PHE A 118 11.52 3.45 5.98
N LEU A 119 10.25 3.07 6.01
CA LEU A 119 9.12 4.01 5.86
C LEU A 119 9.09 5.06 6.99
N ARG A 120 9.37 4.64 8.23
CA ARG A 120 9.44 5.55 9.38
C ARG A 120 10.57 6.57 9.22
N ASN A 121 11.74 6.13 8.79
CA ASN A 121 12.92 6.99 8.59
C ASN A 121 12.71 7.98 7.43
N HIS A 122 11.82 7.67 6.50
CA HIS A 122 11.43 8.57 5.39
C HIS A 122 10.16 9.39 5.69
N GLY A 123 9.77 9.49 6.95
CA GLY A 123 8.75 10.44 7.41
C GLY A 123 7.31 9.94 7.33
N LEU A 124 7.08 8.66 7.04
CA LEU A 124 5.73 8.08 7.12
C LEU A 124 5.36 7.83 8.59
N ASN A 125 4.55 8.72 9.14
CA ASN A 125 4.20 8.72 10.56
C ASN A 125 2.77 8.19 10.77
N VAL A 126 2.62 6.88 10.69
CA VAL A 126 1.37 6.15 10.92
C VAL A 126 1.61 5.01 11.92
N ARG A 127 0.55 4.36 12.39
CA ARG A 127 0.70 3.13 13.18
C ARG A 127 1.22 2.01 12.27
N PHE A 128 2.22 1.25 12.76
CA PHE A 128 2.75 0.08 12.07
C PHE A 128 2.45 -1.18 12.88
N GLY A 129 1.79 -2.15 12.24
CA GLY A 129 1.63 -3.51 12.72
C GLY A 129 2.60 -4.44 11.99
N ILE A 130 3.27 -5.35 12.71
CA ILE A 130 4.19 -6.34 12.15
C ILE A 130 3.62 -7.71 12.45
N GLU A 131 3.47 -8.55 11.43
CA GLU A 131 3.08 -9.94 11.53
C GLU A 131 4.13 -10.83 10.87
N ALA A 132 4.76 -11.70 11.67
CA ALA A 132 5.72 -12.69 11.20
C ALA A 132 5.00 -14.02 10.93
N HIS A 133 5.10 -14.53 9.72
CA HIS A 133 4.48 -15.78 9.32
C HIS A 133 5.49 -16.95 9.22
N GLY A 134 6.80 -16.62 9.30
CA GLY A 134 7.84 -17.62 9.16
C GLY A 134 7.87 -18.21 7.74
N ARG A 135 8.13 -19.52 7.65
CA ARG A 135 8.26 -20.20 6.37
C ARG A 135 6.90 -20.45 5.71
N ILE A 136 6.85 -20.21 4.41
CA ILE A 136 5.73 -20.60 3.57
C ILE A 136 6.19 -21.47 2.41
N LYS A 137 5.26 -22.28 1.91
CA LYS A 137 5.44 -23.06 0.69
C LYS A 137 4.76 -22.32 -0.46
N LEU A 138 5.45 -22.26 -1.59
CA LEU A 138 4.82 -21.87 -2.83
C LEU A 138 3.83 -22.96 -3.27
N SER A 139 2.76 -22.57 -3.95
CA SER A 139 1.85 -23.51 -4.58
C SER A 139 2.58 -24.32 -5.69
N PRO A 140 2.10 -25.52 -6.03
CA PRO A 140 2.68 -26.29 -7.13
C PRO A 140 2.73 -25.52 -8.46
N GLU A 141 1.76 -24.66 -8.70
CA GLU A 141 1.67 -23.79 -9.88
C GLU A 141 2.77 -22.74 -9.88
N GLU A 142 2.97 -22.03 -8.77
CA GLU A 142 4.05 -21.05 -8.60
C GLU A 142 5.43 -21.69 -8.75
N VAL A 143 5.62 -22.85 -8.11
CA VAL A 143 6.88 -23.61 -8.25
C VAL A 143 7.14 -23.99 -9.70
N LYS A 144 6.12 -24.42 -10.44
CA LYS A 144 6.25 -24.78 -11.84
C LYS A 144 6.66 -23.59 -12.73
N GLU A 145 6.03 -22.45 -12.51
CA GLU A 145 6.36 -21.21 -13.22
C GLU A 145 7.81 -20.77 -12.94
N GLU A 146 8.22 -20.79 -11.67
CA GLU A 146 9.58 -20.41 -11.28
C GLU A 146 10.64 -21.39 -11.81
N ILE A 147 10.36 -22.70 -11.83
CA ILE A 147 11.26 -23.71 -12.41
C ILE A 147 11.45 -23.45 -13.91
N GLU A 148 10.39 -23.13 -14.65
CA GLU A 148 10.49 -22.85 -16.08
C GLU A 148 11.36 -21.63 -16.35
N TYR A 149 11.24 -20.60 -15.51
CA TYR A 149 11.99 -19.35 -15.63
C TYR A 149 13.45 -19.48 -15.16
N HIS A 150 13.72 -20.25 -14.09
CA HIS A 150 15.04 -20.40 -13.47
C HIS A 150 15.74 -21.72 -13.80
N ARG A 151 15.42 -22.32 -14.95
CA ARG A 151 16.11 -23.52 -15.43
C ARG A 151 17.43 -23.12 -16.11
N TRP A 152 18.50 -23.78 -15.69
CA TRP A 152 19.80 -23.59 -16.32
C TRP A 152 19.84 -24.28 -17.69
N PRO A 153 20.65 -23.79 -18.66
CA PRO A 153 20.77 -24.41 -19.99
C PRO A 153 21.19 -25.89 -19.93
N GLU A 154 21.98 -26.26 -18.93
CA GLU A 154 22.44 -27.64 -18.73
C GLU A 154 21.39 -28.52 -18.01
N GLY A 155 20.20 -28.01 -17.73
CA GLY A 155 19.08 -28.78 -17.13
C GLY A 155 19.05 -28.79 -15.61
N GLY A 156 19.89 -28.02 -14.93
CA GLY A 156 19.81 -27.79 -13.48
C GLY A 156 18.69 -26.84 -13.10
N ILE A 157 18.26 -26.91 -11.83
CA ILE A 157 17.26 -26.00 -11.24
C ILE A 157 17.91 -25.22 -10.12
N ASP A 158 17.80 -23.89 -10.19
CA ASP A 158 18.22 -23.01 -9.09
C ASP A 158 17.08 -22.89 -8.05
N TRP A 159 17.09 -23.77 -7.07
CA TRP A 159 16.10 -23.80 -6.03
C TRP A 159 16.08 -22.54 -5.14
N ILE A 160 17.19 -21.81 -5.05
CA ILE A 160 17.26 -20.55 -4.34
C ILE A 160 16.39 -19.52 -5.07
N GLN A 161 16.48 -19.46 -6.39
CA GLN A 161 15.67 -18.55 -7.19
C GLN A 161 14.22 -19.00 -7.28
N VAL A 162 13.96 -20.30 -7.41
CA VAL A 162 12.58 -20.85 -7.41
C VAL A 162 11.81 -20.45 -6.16
N ASN A 163 12.47 -20.46 -5.00
CA ASN A 163 11.82 -20.05 -3.74
C ASN A 163 11.79 -18.53 -3.50
N ARG A 164 12.22 -17.72 -4.45
CA ARG A 164 12.30 -16.26 -4.29
C ARG A 164 10.97 -15.62 -3.90
N ARG A 165 9.86 -16.06 -4.48
CA ARG A 165 8.52 -15.50 -4.16
C ARG A 165 8.09 -15.74 -2.72
N ALA A 166 8.64 -16.73 -2.04
CA ALA A 166 8.36 -17.00 -0.63
C ALA A 166 9.07 -15.99 0.29
N ARG A 167 10.16 -15.38 -0.14
CA ARG A 167 10.94 -14.41 0.62
C ARG A 167 10.40 -13.01 0.39
N ARG A 168 9.35 -12.64 1.09
CA ARG A 168 8.64 -11.38 0.84
C ARG A 168 8.11 -10.71 2.09
N VAL A 169 7.79 -9.44 1.94
CA VAL A 169 6.94 -8.67 2.85
C VAL A 169 5.77 -8.11 2.04
N GLU A 170 4.58 -8.29 2.56
CA GLU A 170 3.35 -7.73 2.02
C GLU A 170 2.90 -6.56 2.91
N ILE A 171 2.58 -5.41 2.28
CA ILE A 171 2.15 -4.19 2.97
C ILE A 171 0.66 -4.03 2.74
N TYR A 172 -0.10 -3.93 3.83
CA TYR A 172 -1.55 -3.74 3.83
C TYR A 172 -1.95 -2.43 4.50
N ASN A 173 -3.08 -1.86 4.04
CA ASN A 173 -3.82 -0.79 4.71
C ASN A 173 -5.09 -1.33 5.29
#